data_859b3a44d31cb45bb70f3523c2eeb3de
#
_entry.id   859b3a44d31cb45bb70f3523c2eeb3de
#
_cell.length_a   1.000
_cell.length_b   1.000
_cell.length_c   1.000
_cell.angle_alpha   90.00
_cell.angle_beta   90.00
_cell.angle_gamma   90.00
#
_symmetry.space_group_name_H-M   'P 1'
#
loop_
_entity.id
_entity.type
_entity.pdbx_description
1 polymer ?
#
loop_
_entity_poly.entity_id
_entity_poly.type
_entity_poly.pdbx_seq_one_letter_code
_entity_poly.pdbx_strand_id
1 'polypeptide(L)'
;SMRKNNYGYHAESFVCDYLEAEGYQIVKRNYIADGGEADIIAVLDEYVCFVEIKYRTNGSGLEAAIDTKKQKRIIKSAEQYMRKTGCRLQPRFDAAYVSSYNGEDLSLEYILNAFDASGV
;
A
#
# COMPACT_ATOMS: atom_id res chain seq x y z
N SER A 1 7.63 -6.10 -3.69
CA SER A 1 7.95 -5.00 -2.80
C SER A 1 9.25 -4.33 -3.21
N MET A 2 9.30 -3.04 -3.03
CA MET A 2 10.44 -2.21 -3.46
C MET A 2 11.48 -2.01 -2.37
N ARG A 3 11.36 -2.66 -1.25
CA ARG A 3 12.21 -2.34 -0.11
C ARG A 3 13.63 -2.90 -0.16
N LYS A 4 13.99 -3.64 -1.21
CA LYS A 4 15.31 -4.26 -1.30
C LYS A 4 16.42 -3.31 -1.74
N ASN A 5 16.08 -2.09 -2.08
CA ASN A 5 17.07 -1.08 -2.43
C ASN A 5 16.74 0.23 -1.73
N ASN A 6 17.70 1.14 -1.74
CA ASN A 6 17.53 2.41 -1.04
C ASN A 6 16.33 3.21 -1.51
N TYR A 7 16.07 3.17 -2.82
CA TYR A 7 14.95 3.90 -3.38
C TYR A 7 13.62 3.37 -2.85
N GLY A 8 13.47 2.04 -2.84
CA GLY A 8 12.25 1.42 -2.33
C GLY A 8 12.04 1.71 -0.84
N TYR A 9 13.12 1.66 -0.07
CA TYR A 9 13.05 1.98 1.35
C TYR A 9 12.61 3.42 1.59
N HIS A 10 13.17 4.36 0.84
CA HIS A 10 12.81 5.76 0.97
C HIS A 10 11.38 6.03 0.56
N ALA A 11 10.90 5.37 -0.49
CA ALA A 11 9.53 5.52 -0.92
C ALA A 11 8.56 4.98 0.12
N GLU A 12 8.87 3.85 0.72
CA GLU A 12 8.02 3.28 1.77
C GLU A 12 7.95 4.22 2.96
N SER A 13 9.08 4.77 3.37
CA SER A 13 9.11 5.73 4.47
C SER A 13 8.36 7.01 4.12
N PHE A 14 8.48 7.45 2.88
CA PHE A 14 7.77 8.63 2.40
C PHE A 14 6.26 8.44 2.48
N VAL A 15 5.77 7.27 2.07
CA VAL A 15 4.33 6.97 2.16
C VAL A 15 3.89 6.88 3.62
N CYS A 16 4.70 6.24 4.49
CA CYS A 16 4.36 6.18 5.90
C CYS A 16 4.28 7.57 6.53
N ASP A 17 5.21 8.45 6.19
CA ASP A 17 5.19 9.82 6.70
C ASP A 17 3.93 10.56 6.25
N TYR A 18 3.56 10.38 4.99
CA TYR A 18 2.32 10.96 4.46
C TYR A 18 1.12 10.47 5.25
N LEU A 19 1.03 9.16 5.44
CA LEU A 19 -0.12 8.57 6.14
C LEU A 19 -0.20 9.08 7.58
N GLU A 20 0.93 9.13 8.26
CA GLU A 20 0.95 9.65 9.64
C GLU A 20 0.53 11.11 9.70
N ALA A 21 0.97 11.91 8.74
CA ALA A 21 0.56 13.32 8.66
C ALA A 21 -0.94 13.46 8.43
N GLU A 22 -1.55 12.48 7.76
CA GLU A 22 -2.98 12.45 7.50
C GLU A 22 -3.78 11.82 8.66
N GLY A 23 -3.11 11.44 9.73
CA GLY A 23 -3.79 10.90 10.91
C GLY A 23 -3.83 9.39 11.01
N TYR A 24 -3.24 8.67 10.06
CA TYR A 24 -3.20 7.22 10.12
C TYR A 24 -2.19 6.75 11.15
N GLN A 25 -2.48 5.62 11.75
CA GLN A 25 -1.51 4.91 12.59
C GLN A 25 -0.93 3.76 11.76
N ILE A 26 0.39 3.74 11.60
CA ILE A 26 1.06 2.66 10.89
C ILE A 26 1.12 1.45 11.82
N VAL A 27 0.57 0.33 11.38
CA VAL A 27 0.52 -0.89 12.17
C VAL A 27 1.62 -1.85 11.77
N LYS A 28 1.84 -2.01 10.47
CA LYS A 28 2.84 -2.93 9.94
C LYS A 28 3.43 -2.36 8.66
N ARG A 29 4.71 -2.66 8.47
CA ARG A 29 5.38 -2.41 7.19
C ARG A 29 5.81 -3.76 6.66
N ASN A 30 5.61 -3.97 5.37
CA ASN A 30 5.99 -5.21 4.69
C ASN A 30 5.43 -6.45 5.36
N TYR A 31 4.12 -6.52 5.39
CA TYR A 31 3.43 -7.66 5.95
C TYR A 31 3.46 -8.80 4.94
N ILE A 32 4.05 -9.93 5.35
CA ILE A 32 4.14 -11.13 4.51
C ILE A 32 3.21 -12.18 5.07
N ALA A 33 2.36 -12.73 4.19
CA ALA A 33 1.40 -13.76 4.54
C ALA A 33 1.58 -14.94 3.58
N ASP A 34 0.93 -16.05 3.87
CA ASP A 34 0.93 -17.18 2.95
C ASP A 34 0.20 -16.79 1.67
N GLY A 35 0.93 -16.71 0.57
CA GLY A 35 0.36 -16.38 -0.71
C GLY A 35 -0.03 -14.93 -0.88
N GLY A 36 0.43 -14.04 -0.01
CA GLY A 36 0.09 -12.63 -0.11
C GLY A 36 1.06 -11.72 0.62
N GLU A 37 0.93 -10.44 0.35
CA GLU A 37 1.72 -9.42 1.02
C GLU A 37 1.03 -8.06 0.91
N ALA A 38 1.34 -7.16 1.83
CA ALA A 38 0.90 -5.77 1.77
C ALA A 38 2.08 -4.90 2.18
N ASP A 39 2.31 -3.83 1.45
CA ASP A 39 3.46 -2.97 1.74
C ASP A 39 3.31 -2.22 3.06
N ILE A 40 2.10 -1.75 3.35
CA ILE A 40 1.81 -1.06 4.60
C ILE A 40 0.42 -1.47 5.08
N ILE A 41 0.29 -1.67 6.38
CA ILE A 41 -1.02 -1.78 7.03
C ILE A 41 -1.16 -0.58 7.95
N ALA A 42 -2.21 0.21 7.77
CA ALA A 42 -2.44 1.43 8.53
C ALA A 42 -3.91 1.55 8.94
N VAL A 43 -4.16 2.20 10.04
CA VAL A 43 -5.51 2.34 10.60
C VAL A 43 -5.90 3.80 10.64
N LEU A 44 -7.12 4.10 10.21
CA LEU A 44 -7.72 5.42 10.34
C LEU A 44 -9.21 5.24 10.57
N ASP A 45 -9.71 5.78 11.68
CA ASP A 45 -11.13 5.71 12.04
C ASP A 45 -11.63 4.25 12.04
N GLU A 46 -12.65 3.95 11.26
CA GLU A 46 -13.21 2.60 11.20
C GLU A 46 -12.51 1.68 10.21
N TYR A 47 -11.44 2.14 9.58
CA TYR A 47 -10.79 1.38 8.50
C TYR A 47 -9.43 0.83 8.89
N VAL A 48 -9.16 -0.39 8.46
CA VAL A 48 -7.80 -0.93 8.38
C VAL A 48 -7.43 -0.99 6.91
N CYS A 49 -6.36 -0.26 6.54
CA CYS A 49 -6.01 -0.02 5.15
C CYS A 49 -4.79 -0.84 4.77
N PHE A 50 -4.93 -1.59 3.68
CA PHE A 50 -3.84 -2.40 3.12
C PHE A 50 -3.35 -1.65 1.89
N VAL A 51 -2.14 -1.14 1.96
CA VAL A 51 -1.62 -0.18 0.98
C VAL A 51 -0.57 -0.84 0.11
N GLU A 52 -0.76 -0.71 -1.19
CA GLU A 52 0.23 -1.15 -2.18
C GLU A 52 0.95 0.08 -2.73
N ILE A 53 2.28 0.03 -2.70
CA ILE A 53 3.10 1.11 -3.24
C ILE A 53 3.49 0.77 -4.66
N LYS A 54 3.22 1.67 -5.59
CA LYS A 54 3.58 1.53 -6.98
C LYS A 54 4.47 2.69 -7.38
N TYR A 55 5.46 2.39 -8.20
CA TYR A 55 6.34 3.41 -8.73
C TYR A 55 5.89 3.84 -10.10
N ARG A 56 6.00 5.14 -10.35
CA ARG A 56 5.84 5.69 -11.69
C ARG A 56 7.20 6.15 -12.16
N THR A 57 7.53 5.80 -13.38
CA THR A 57 8.70 6.38 -14.00
C THR A 57 8.38 7.79 -14.44
N ASN A 58 9.37 8.63 -14.34
CA ASN A 58 9.27 10.01 -14.74
C ASN A 58 8.76 10.13 -16.18
N GLY A 59 7.71 10.89 -16.36
CA GLY A 59 7.19 11.17 -17.70
C GLY A 59 6.34 10.12 -18.33
N SER A 60 6.07 9.01 -17.66
CA SER A 60 5.26 7.94 -18.24
C SER A 60 3.82 8.37 -18.44
N GLY A 61 3.32 9.25 -17.59
CA GLY A 61 1.97 9.77 -17.72
C GLY A 61 0.84 8.79 -17.48
N LEU A 62 1.14 7.51 -17.52
CA LEU A 62 0.14 6.46 -17.32
C LEU A 62 0.50 5.66 -16.10
N GLU A 63 -0.48 5.48 -15.26
CA GLU A 63 -0.31 4.65 -14.10
C GLU A 63 -0.57 3.21 -14.46
N ALA A 64 0.34 2.36 -14.07
CA ALA A 64 0.07 0.95 -14.13
C ALA A 64 -0.95 0.65 -13.04
N ALA A 65 -2.15 0.28 -13.42
CA ALA A 65 -3.15 -0.18 -12.46
C ALA A 65 -2.57 -1.40 -11.72
N ILE A 66 -3.00 -1.61 -10.49
CA ILE A 66 -2.63 -2.81 -9.77
C ILE A 66 -3.35 -3.97 -10.46
N ASP A 67 -2.59 -4.93 -11.00
CA ASP A 67 -3.20 -6.01 -11.76
C ASP A 67 -3.96 -6.97 -10.83
N THR A 68 -4.83 -7.78 -11.44
CA THR A 68 -5.70 -8.68 -10.69
C THR A 68 -4.92 -9.66 -9.83
N LYS A 69 -3.80 -10.17 -10.34
CA LYS A 69 -2.98 -11.10 -9.60
C LYS A 69 -2.44 -10.46 -8.33
N LYS A 70 -1.97 -9.22 -8.42
CA LYS A 70 -1.46 -8.49 -7.27
C LYS A 70 -2.59 -8.14 -6.31
N GLN A 71 -3.76 -7.75 -6.82
CA GLN A 71 -4.91 -7.49 -5.98
C GLN A 71 -5.26 -8.71 -5.13
N LYS A 72 -5.28 -9.90 -5.74
CA LYS A 72 -5.57 -11.14 -5.02
C LYS A 72 -4.57 -11.38 -3.90
N ARG A 73 -3.29 -11.11 -4.15
CA ARG A 73 -2.25 -11.29 -3.14
C ARG A 73 -2.45 -10.34 -1.96
N ILE A 74 -2.82 -9.10 -2.25
CA ILE A 74 -3.07 -8.12 -1.19
C ILE A 74 -4.31 -8.52 -0.38
N ILE A 75 -5.38 -8.93 -1.06
CA ILE A 75 -6.61 -9.36 -0.40
C ILE A 75 -6.32 -10.57 0.49
N LYS A 76 -5.50 -11.51 0.01
CA LYS A 76 -5.15 -12.69 0.79
C LYS A 76 -4.39 -12.31 2.06
N SER A 77 -3.50 -11.32 1.95
CA SER A 77 -2.78 -10.83 3.13
C SER A 77 -3.75 -10.22 4.14
N ALA A 78 -4.75 -9.50 3.66
CA ALA A 78 -5.74 -8.88 4.52
C ALA A 78 -6.59 -9.93 5.24
N GLU A 79 -7.04 -10.96 4.52
CA GLU A 79 -7.81 -12.05 5.14
C GLU A 79 -7.01 -12.69 6.26
N GLN A 80 -5.74 -12.97 6.02
CA GLN A 80 -4.90 -13.60 7.02
C GLN A 80 -4.65 -12.67 8.20
N TYR A 81 -4.39 -11.39 7.95
CA TYR A 81 -4.17 -10.42 9.01
C TYR A 81 -5.40 -10.29 9.90
N MET A 82 -6.58 -10.14 9.29
CA MET A 82 -7.82 -10.01 10.04
C MET A 82 -8.08 -11.23 10.91
N ARG A 83 -7.82 -12.42 10.36
CA ARG A 83 -8.03 -13.67 11.06
C ARG A 83 -7.09 -13.82 12.24
N LYS A 84 -5.81 -13.49 12.03
CA LYS A 84 -4.78 -13.66 13.06
C LYS A 84 -4.89 -12.67 14.20
N THR A 85 -5.32 -11.46 13.88
CA THR A 85 -5.36 -10.39 14.89
C THR A 85 -6.73 -10.21 15.53
N GLY A 86 -7.78 -10.77 14.91
CA GLY A 86 -9.13 -10.50 15.35
C GLY A 86 -9.58 -9.08 15.10
N CYS A 87 -8.91 -8.37 14.21
CA CYS A 87 -9.25 -6.98 13.88
C CYS A 87 -10.68 -6.90 13.38
N ARG A 88 -11.43 -5.92 13.86
CA ARG A 88 -12.85 -5.76 13.52
C ARG A 88 -13.11 -4.52 12.68
N LEU A 89 -12.06 -3.82 12.28
CA LEU A 89 -12.20 -2.65 11.44
C LEU A 89 -12.53 -3.08 10.01
N GLN A 90 -13.08 -2.14 9.24
CA GLN A 90 -13.42 -2.40 7.85
C GLN A 90 -12.16 -2.41 6.98
N PRO A 91 -11.86 -3.50 6.28
CA PRO A 91 -10.72 -3.50 5.36
C PRO A 91 -10.94 -2.54 4.21
N ARG A 92 -9.87 -1.84 3.84
CA ARG A 92 -9.86 -0.94 2.69
C ARG A 92 -8.54 -1.14 1.94
N PHE A 93 -8.58 -1.13 0.62
CA PHE A 93 -7.41 -1.42 -0.21
C PHE A 93 -7.03 -0.16 -0.97
N ASP A 94 -5.87 0.38 -0.63
CA ASP A 94 -5.42 1.67 -1.15
C ASP A 94 -4.16 1.50 -1.99
N ALA A 95 -3.94 2.42 -2.91
CA ALA A 95 -2.73 2.44 -3.73
C ALA A 95 -1.99 3.76 -3.54
N ALA A 96 -0.69 3.67 -3.35
CA ALA A 96 0.18 4.82 -3.23
C ALA A 96 1.12 4.85 -4.43
N TYR A 97 0.91 5.80 -5.34
CA TYR A 97 1.74 5.95 -6.52
C TYR A 97 2.83 6.96 -6.23
N VAL A 98 4.06 6.49 -6.20
CA VAL A 98 5.22 7.31 -5.88
C VAL A 98 6.00 7.61 -7.14
N SER A 99 6.30 8.87 -7.38
CA SER A 99 7.11 9.30 -8.51
C SER A 99 8.34 10.01 -8.00
N SER A 100 9.38 10.00 -8.81
CA SER A 100 10.60 10.70 -8.48
C SER A 100 11.05 11.50 -9.70
N TYR A 101 11.39 12.76 -9.47
CA TYR A 101 12.00 13.59 -10.49
C TYR A 101 13.50 13.55 -10.24
N ASN A 102 14.27 13.11 -11.22
CA ASN A 102 15.72 12.99 -11.11
C ASN A 102 16.20 12.07 -9.99
N GLY A 103 15.35 11.15 -9.55
CA GLY A 103 15.73 10.19 -8.52
C GLY A 103 15.83 10.75 -7.12
N GLU A 104 15.44 12.00 -6.90
CA GLU A 104 15.64 12.65 -5.60
C GLU A 104 14.31 13.06 -4.95
N ASP A 105 13.56 13.94 -5.60
CA ASP A 105 12.33 14.45 -5.00
C ASP A 105 11.19 13.48 -5.24
N LEU A 106 10.59 13.01 -4.17
CA LEU A 106 9.46 12.11 -4.26
C LEU A 106 8.15 12.88 -4.23
N SER A 107 7.20 12.42 -5.03
CA SER A 107 5.83 12.91 -4.98
C SER A 107 4.90 11.71 -4.92
N LEU A 108 3.69 11.95 -4.43
CA LEU A 108 2.75 10.88 -4.12
C LEU A 108 1.36 11.22 -4.62
N GLU A 109 0.74 10.25 -5.26
CA GLU A 109 -0.70 10.27 -5.45
C GLU A 109 -1.28 9.09 -4.69
N TYR A 110 -2.12 9.36 -3.71
CA TYR A 110 -2.70 8.33 -2.86
C TYR A 110 -4.15 8.11 -3.27
N ILE A 111 -4.48 6.86 -3.62
CA ILE A 111 -5.82 6.50 -4.08
C ILE A 111 -6.48 5.66 -3.00
N LEU A 112 -7.50 6.21 -2.36
CA LEU A 112 -8.30 5.47 -1.41
C LEU A 112 -9.17 4.48 -2.16
N ASN A 113 -9.30 3.29 -1.58
CA ASN A 113 -10.24 2.30 -2.10
C ASN A 113 -9.99 2.02 -3.57
N ALA A 114 -8.74 1.76 -3.90
CA ALA A 114 -8.31 1.55 -5.28
C ALA A 114 -8.90 0.29 -5.89
N PHE A 115 -9.25 -0.70 -5.08
CA PHE A 115 -9.93 -1.92 -5.51
C PHE A 115 -10.61 -2.53 -4.30
N ASP A 116 -11.45 -3.53 -4.52
CA ASP A 116 -12.09 -4.24 -3.43
C ASP A 116 -12.10 -5.75 -3.72
N ALA A 117 -12.54 -6.52 -2.74
CA ALA A 117 -12.51 -7.98 -2.85
C ALA A 117 -13.59 -8.51 -3.79
N SER A 118 -14.59 -7.74 -4.10
CA SER A 118 -15.71 -8.22 -4.92
C SER A 118 -15.34 -8.35 -6.39
N GLY A 119 -14.29 -7.69 -6.83
CA GLY A 119 -13.85 -7.73 -8.22
C GLY A 119 -12.89 -8.86 -8.56
N VAL A 120 -12.55 -9.71 -7.63
CA VAL A 120 -11.56 -10.77 -7.86
C VAL A 120 -12.07 -12.15 -7.50
#